data_fb6d17e2ec77cdd7a0513b6894213ce3
#
_entry.id   fb6d17e2ec77cdd7a0513b6894213ce3
#
_cell.length_a   1.000
_cell.length_b   1.000
_cell.length_c   1.000
_cell.angle_alpha   90.00
_cell.angle_beta   90.00
_cell.angle_gamma   90.00
#
_symmetry.space_group_name_H-M   'P 1'
#
loop_
_entity.id
_entity.type
_entity.pdbx_description
1 polymer ?
#
loop_
_entity_poly.entity_id
_entity_poly.type
_entity_poly.pdbx_seq_one_letter_code
_entity_poly.pdbx_strand_id
1 'polypeptide(L)'
;MTYCTQQDLIAAHGETELIQLTDRVNGIAVDTVVLGAALDKADAIINQRLRAKGWTLPLTLTSDDLKNLAKDISRYYLHGHLSEIPKPVQADFDFAIKTLSDYVKGLVSLDIGSPVSQSDINNGAGDVDFSAPARVFTDESLSGF
;
A
#
# COMPACT_ATOMS: atom_id res chain seq x y z
N MET A 1 7.73 9.14 2.29
CA MET A 1 8.09 7.77 2.69
C MET A 1 8.25 6.97 1.42
N THR A 2 9.41 6.38 1.22
CA THR A 2 9.73 5.61 0.01
C THR A 2 9.48 4.14 0.27
N TYR A 3 8.62 3.50 -0.54
CA TYR A 3 8.27 2.08 -0.38
C TYR A 3 9.34 1.14 -0.91
N CYS A 4 10.11 1.56 -1.93
CA CYS A 4 11.27 0.83 -2.39
C CYS A 4 12.47 1.75 -2.59
N THR A 5 13.68 1.17 -2.52
CA THR A 5 14.95 1.89 -2.64
C THR A 5 15.63 1.58 -3.97
N GLN A 6 16.67 2.36 -4.32
CA GLN A 6 17.55 2.05 -5.45
C GLN A 6 18.11 0.62 -5.36
N GLN A 7 18.52 0.18 -4.17
CA GLN A 7 19.05 -1.16 -3.96
C GLN A 7 18.02 -2.26 -4.24
N ASP A 8 16.76 -2.02 -3.88
CA ASP A 8 15.67 -2.96 -4.16
C ASP A 8 15.45 -3.10 -5.68
N LEU A 9 15.57 -2.01 -6.43
CA LEU A 9 15.46 -2.02 -7.90
C LEU A 9 16.68 -2.70 -8.55
N ILE A 10 17.89 -2.42 -8.06
CA ILE A 10 19.11 -3.09 -8.52
C ILE A 10 19.02 -4.61 -8.29
N ALA A 11 18.55 -5.01 -7.10
CA ALA A 11 18.39 -6.43 -6.77
C ALA A 11 17.34 -7.13 -7.64
N ALA A 12 16.28 -6.42 -8.03
CA ALA A 12 15.18 -6.97 -8.82
C ALA A 12 15.47 -7.03 -10.33
N HIS A 13 16.11 -6.00 -10.90
CA HIS A 13 16.23 -5.79 -12.34
C HIS A 13 17.69 -5.71 -12.84
N GLY A 14 18.63 -5.57 -11.92
CA GLY A 14 20.06 -5.41 -12.24
C GLY A 14 20.47 -3.94 -12.43
N GLU A 15 21.70 -3.66 -12.08
CA GLU A 15 22.27 -2.31 -12.17
C GLU A 15 22.39 -1.82 -13.60
N THR A 16 22.74 -2.71 -14.54
CA THR A 16 22.90 -2.38 -15.96
C THR A 16 21.60 -1.85 -16.58
N GLU A 17 20.45 -2.47 -16.27
CA GLU A 17 19.14 -1.98 -16.75
C GLU A 17 18.85 -0.59 -16.20
N LEU A 18 19.10 -0.36 -14.91
CA LEU A 18 18.87 0.93 -14.27
C LEU A 18 19.78 2.03 -14.87
N ILE A 19 21.04 1.74 -15.16
CA ILE A 19 21.94 2.68 -15.83
C ILE A 19 21.37 3.07 -17.20
N GLN A 20 20.97 2.09 -18.00
CA GLN A 20 20.43 2.33 -19.34
C GLN A 20 19.12 3.15 -19.32
N LEU A 21 18.29 2.96 -18.30
CA LEU A 21 17.02 3.66 -18.18
C LEU A 21 17.17 5.07 -17.60
N THR A 22 18.18 5.32 -16.79
CA THR A 22 18.37 6.59 -16.09
C THR A 22 19.44 7.47 -16.76
N ASP A 23 20.62 6.94 -17.07
CA ASP A 23 21.71 7.65 -17.77
C ASP A 23 21.70 7.34 -19.26
N ARG A 24 20.94 8.11 -20.02
CA ARG A 24 20.77 7.94 -21.48
C ARG A 24 21.89 8.55 -22.30
N VAL A 25 22.73 9.36 -21.69
CA VAL A 25 23.77 10.12 -22.40
C VAL A 25 25.11 9.39 -22.30
N ASN A 26 25.52 9.03 -21.09
CA ASN A 26 26.83 8.45 -20.85
C ASN A 26 26.77 6.93 -20.60
N GLY A 27 25.66 6.42 -20.01
CA GLY A 27 25.49 5.00 -19.71
C GLY A 27 26.50 4.45 -18.71
N ILE A 28 27.00 5.28 -17.79
CA ILE A 28 28.10 4.95 -16.87
C ILE A 28 27.60 4.64 -15.47
N ALA A 29 26.62 5.41 -14.99
CA ALA A 29 26.12 5.29 -13.62
C ALA A 29 24.62 5.58 -13.55
N VAL A 30 23.97 5.09 -12.48
CA VAL A 30 22.56 5.38 -12.25
C VAL A 30 22.37 6.87 -11.96
N ASP A 31 21.55 7.55 -12.76
CA ASP A 31 21.13 8.93 -12.45
C ASP A 31 20.10 8.92 -11.33
N THR A 32 20.52 9.36 -10.16
CA THR A 32 19.71 9.38 -8.95
C THR A 32 18.54 10.36 -9.02
N VAL A 33 18.62 11.40 -9.84
CA VAL A 33 17.52 12.38 -10.02
C VAL A 33 16.40 11.74 -10.84
N VAL A 34 16.73 11.10 -11.94
CA VAL A 34 15.76 10.40 -12.79
C VAL A 34 15.13 9.24 -12.02
N LEU A 35 15.95 8.47 -11.30
CA LEU A 35 15.49 7.37 -10.47
C LEU A 35 14.57 7.87 -9.35
N GLY A 36 14.97 8.91 -8.64
CA GLY A 36 14.18 9.52 -7.56
C GLY A 36 12.79 9.97 -8.04
N ALA A 37 12.72 10.62 -9.19
CA ALA A 37 11.44 11.02 -9.78
C ALA A 37 10.51 9.83 -10.09
N ALA A 38 11.04 8.69 -10.50
CA ALA A 38 10.25 7.49 -10.74
C ALA A 38 9.75 6.85 -9.43
N LEU A 39 10.61 6.82 -8.40
CA LEU A 39 10.24 6.35 -7.06
C LEU A 39 9.16 7.24 -6.44
N ASP A 40 9.31 8.56 -6.53
CA ASP A 40 8.31 9.52 -6.02
C ASP A 40 6.94 9.33 -6.68
N LYS A 41 6.90 9.04 -7.98
CA LYS A 41 5.65 8.74 -8.69
C LYS A 41 5.00 7.44 -8.18
N ALA A 42 5.79 6.40 -7.96
CA ALA A 42 5.30 5.14 -7.41
C ALA A 42 4.73 5.36 -6.00
N ASP A 43 5.47 6.06 -5.15
CA ASP A 43 5.04 6.40 -3.79
C ASP A 43 3.74 7.22 -3.78
N ALA A 44 3.61 8.19 -4.70
CA ALA A 44 2.40 9.01 -4.81
C ALA A 44 1.16 8.17 -5.17
N ILE A 45 1.29 7.23 -6.10
CA ILE A 45 0.21 6.33 -6.50
C ILE A 45 -0.20 5.42 -5.34
N ILE A 46 0.77 4.79 -4.69
CA ILE A 46 0.52 3.90 -3.55
C ILE A 46 -0.15 4.70 -2.41
N ASN A 47 0.39 5.85 -2.06
CA ASN A 47 -0.16 6.74 -1.03
C ASN A 47 -1.60 7.16 -1.35
N GLN A 48 -1.90 7.47 -2.61
CA GLN A 48 -3.26 7.82 -3.04
C GLN A 48 -4.24 6.67 -2.77
N ARG A 49 -3.85 5.43 -3.10
CA ARG A 49 -4.68 4.24 -2.89
C ARG A 49 -4.86 3.90 -1.41
N LEU A 50 -3.79 4.02 -0.62
CA LEU A 50 -3.86 3.78 0.82
C LEU A 50 -4.77 4.80 1.51
N ARG A 51 -4.68 6.10 1.16
CA ARG A 51 -5.60 7.12 1.67
C ARG A 51 -7.05 6.83 1.31
N ALA A 52 -7.31 6.38 0.07
CA ALA A 52 -8.65 5.99 -0.35
C ALA A 52 -9.23 4.81 0.47
N LYS A 53 -8.36 3.95 1.03
CA LYS A 53 -8.73 2.87 1.94
C LYS A 53 -8.87 3.32 3.40
N GLY A 54 -8.48 4.56 3.72
CA GLY A 54 -8.56 5.11 5.08
C GLY A 54 -7.26 5.02 5.90
N TRP A 55 -6.12 4.75 5.24
CA TRP A 55 -4.84 4.74 5.92
C TRP A 55 -4.35 6.15 6.26
N THR A 56 -3.80 6.29 7.47
CA THR A 56 -3.03 7.47 7.87
C THR A 56 -1.58 7.28 7.43
N LEU A 57 -1.01 8.27 6.75
CA LEU A 57 0.36 8.24 6.26
C LEU A 57 1.25 9.21 7.05
N PRO A 58 2.52 8.90 7.24
CA PRO A 58 3.25 7.72 6.76
C PRO A 58 2.87 6.42 7.47
N LEU A 59 2.99 5.28 6.79
CA LEU A 59 2.81 3.98 7.40
C LEU A 59 3.92 3.72 8.43
N THR A 60 3.57 3.09 9.54
CA THR A 60 4.54 2.63 10.55
C THR A 60 5.28 1.36 10.14
N LEU A 61 4.64 0.55 9.28
CA LEU A 61 5.19 -0.68 8.75
C LEU A 61 5.06 -0.68 7.23
N THR A 62 6.13 -1.08 6.54
CA THR A 62 6.12 -1.37 5.10
C THR A 62 6.14 -2.88 4.91
N SER A 63 5.32 -3.38 4.00
CA SER A 63 5.31 -4.80 3.64
C SER A 63 6.09 -5.05 2.36
N ASP A 64 6.50 -6.30 2.18
CA ASP A 64 7.13 -6.73 0.94
C ASP A 64 6.16 -6.62 -0.25
N ASP A 65 4.86 -6.75 -0.02
CA ASP A 65 3.84 -6.52 -1.05
C ASP A 65 3.92 -5.10 -1.61
N LEU A 66 3.89 -4.08 -0.73
CA LEU A 66 4.01 -2.68 -1.17
C LEU A 66 5.35 -2.40 -1.84
N LYS A 67 6.43 -3.01 -1.35
CA LYS A 67 7.76 -2.89 -1.96
C LYS A 67 7.77 -3.46 -3.38
N ASN A 68 7.18 -4.62 -3.61
CA ASN A 68 7.09 -5.24 -4.92
C ASN A 68 6.26 -4.40 -5.89
N LEU A 69 5.08 -3.94 -5.46
CA LEU A 69 4.24 -3.05 -6.26
C LEU A 69 4.96 -1.73 -6.59
N ALA A 70 5.71 -1.16 -5.63
CA ALA A 70 6.50 0.05 -5.86
C ALA A 70 7.61 -0.17 -6.90
N LYS A 71 8.28 -1.34 -6.90
CA LYS A 71 9.30 -1.69 -7.91
C LYS A 71 8.70 -1.74 -9.31
N ASP A 72 7.58 -2.42 -9.49
CA ASP A 72 6.92 -2.58 -10.79
C ASP A 72 6.44 -1.22 -11.34
N ILE A 73 5.82 -0.40 -10.48
CA ILE A 73 5.39 0.94 -10.86
C ILE A 73 6.58 1.84 -11.22
N SER A 74 7.65 1.83 -10.41
CA SER A 74 8.86 2.63 -10.67
C SER A 74 9.52 2.23 -11.98
N ARG A 75 9.65 0.92 -12.24
CA ARG A 75 10.22 0.39 -13.49
C ARG A 75 9.44 0.87 -14.71
N TYR A 76 8.12 0.84 -14.65
CA TYR A 76 7.27 1.37 -15.72
C TYR A 76 7.56 2.84 -16.03
N TYR A 77 7.68 3.69 -15.00
CA TYR A 77 7.98 5.11 -15.18
C TYR A 77 9.39 5.36 -15.68
N LEU A 78 10.36 4.51 -15.36
CA LEU A 78 11.71 4.58 -15.95
C LEU A 78 11.70 4.28 -17.44
N HIS A 79 10.82 3.40 -17.92
CA HIS A 79 10.63 3.12 -19.35
C HIS A 79 9.79 4.18 -20.08
N GLY A 80 9.15 5.10 -19.37
CA GLY A 80 8.21 6.07 -19.94
C GLY A 80 8.82 7.05 -20.96
N HIS A 81 10.14 7.07 -21.14
CA HIS A 81 10.81 7.85 -22.19
C HIS A 81 10.95 7.09 -23.51
N LEU A 82 10.74 5.79 -23.51
CA LEU A 82 10.82 4.97 -24.72
C LEU A 82 9.56 5.19 -25.57
N SER A 83 9.72 5.10 -26.88
CA SER A 83 8.58 5.17 -27.81
C SER A 83 7.64 3.99 -27.64
N GLU A 84 8.15 2.85 -27.17
CA GLU A 84 7.36 1.67 -26.86
C GLU A 84 7.86 1.04 -25.55
N ILE A 85 6.93 0.85 -24.61
CA ILE A 85 7.23 0.19 -23.33
C ILE A 85 7.19 -1.32 -23.57
N PRO A 86 8.17 -2.09 -23.08
CA PRO A 86 8.16 -3.54 -23.19
C PRO A 86 6.88 -4.14 -22.58
N LYS A 87 6.24 -5.07 -23.31
CA LYS A 87 4.99 -5.70 -22.88
C LYS A 87 5.03 -6.31 -21.47
N PRO A 88 6.12 -6.96 -21.01
CA PRO A 88 6.21 -7.45 -19.64
C PRO A 88 6.14 -6.31 -18.61
N VAL A 89 6.82 -5.19 -18.85
CA VAL A 89 6.82 -4.02 -17.94
C VAL A 89 5.44 -3.39 -17.85
N GLN A 90 4.73 -3.31 -18.99
CA GLN A 90 3.35 -2.85 -19.02
C GLN A 90 2.42 -3.79 -18.24
N ALA A 91 2.58 -5.10 -18.41
CA ALA A 91 1.78 -6.10 -17.72
C ALA A 91 2.00 -6.07 -16.19
N ASP A 92 3.25 -5.93 -15.75
CA ASP A 92 3.61 -5.81 -14.32
C ASP A 92 2.99 -4.53 -13.72
N PHE A 93 3.06 -3.41 -14.43
CA PHE A 93 2.41 -2.16 -14.02
C PHE A 93 0.89 -2.30 -13.92
N ASP A 94 0.24 -2.87 -14.94
CA ASP A 94 -1.21 -3.05 -14.95
C ASP A 94 -1.66 -3.99 -13.80
N PHE A 95 -0.88 -5.02 -13.52
CA PHE A 95 -1.09 -5.91 -12.38
C PHE A 95 -0.97 -5.16 -11.06
N ALA A 96 0.07 -4.33 -10.88
CA ALA A 96 0.28 -3.54 -9.67
C ALA A 96 -0.89 -2.56 -9.44
N ILE A 97 -1.31 -1.83 -10.46
CA ILE A 97 -2.44 -0.88 -10.38
C ILE A 97 -3.75 -1.60 -10.08
N LYS A 98 -3.98 -2.76 -10.70
CA LYS A 98 -5.16 -3.59 -10.44
C LYS A 98 -5.17 -4.08 -8.99
N THR A 99 -4.05 -4.62 -8.50
CA THR A 99 -3.91 -5.11 -7.12
C THR A 99 -4.21 -4.00 -6.10
N LEU A 100 -3.65 -2.80 -6.29
CA LEU A 100 -3.94 -1.65 -5.44
C LEU A 100 -5.42 -1.24 -5.50
N SER A 101 -6.05 -1.32 -6.68
CA SER A 101 -7.47 -1.00 -6.85
C SER A 101 -8.36 -2.04 -6.18
N ASP A 102 -8.03 -3.31 -6.30
CA ASP A 102 -8.75 -4.42 -5.68
C ASP A 102 -8.58 -4.39 -4.14
N TYR A 103 -7.42 -3.94 -3.65
CA TYR A 103 -7.19 -3.67 -2.24
C TYR A 103 -8.13 -2.57 -1.70
N VAL A 104 -8.26 -1.46 -2.42
CA VAL A 104 -9.20 -0.38 -2.04
C VAL A 104 -10.63 -0.89 -1.96
N LYS A 105 -11.05 -1.73 -2.91
CA LYS A 105 -12.38 -2.37 -2.94
C LYS A 105 -12.58 -3.46 -1.88
N GLY A 106 -11.50 -3.90 -1.22
CA GLY A 106 -11.56 -4.97 -0.22
C GLY A 106 -11.58 -6.39 -0.81
N LEU A 107 -11.24 -6.55 -2.09
CA LEU A 107 -11.18 -7.85 -2.78
C LEU A 107 -9.86 -8.59 -2.51
N VAL A 108 -8.80 -7.84 -2.17
CA VAL A 108 -7.47 -8.35 -1.85
C VAL A 108 -7.02 -7.73 -0.54
N SER A 109 -6.29 -8.49 0.29
CA SER A 109 -5.59 -7.99 1.47
C SER A 109 -4.09 -7.87 1.16
N LEU A 110 -3.47 -6.81 1.66
CA LEU A 110 -2.02 -6.63 1.66
C LEU A 110 -1.52 -6.85 3.09
N ASP A 111 -0.29 -7.34 3.24
CA ASP A 111 0.33 -7.58 4.55
C ASP A 111 0.83 -6.28 5.19
N ILE A 112 -0.09 -5.35 5.41
CA ILE A 112 0.16 -4.05 6.05
C ILE A 112 -0.73 -3.81 7.28
N GLY A 113 -1.47 -4.85 7.72
CA GLY A 113 -2.45 -4.75 8.80
C GLY A 113 -3.77 -4.11 8.34
N SER A 114 -4.47 -3.49 9.24
CA SER A 114 -5.73 -2.78 8.96
C SER A 114 -5.58 -1.28 9.20
N PRO A 115 -6.28 -0.43 8.42
CA PRO A 115 -6.33 0.99 8.71
C PRO A 115 -6.98 1.19 10.09
N VAL A 116 -6.39 2.06 10.90
CA VAL A 116 -6.99 2.42 12.20
C VAL A 116 -8.27 3.21 11.90
N SER A 117 -9.43 2.62 12.20
CA SER A 117 -10.70 3.32 12.09
C SER A 117 -10.74 4.45 13.11
N GLN A 118 -11.24 5.62 12.72
CA GLN A 118 -11.46 6.72 13.69
C GLN A 118 -12.43 6.32 14.81
N SER A 119 -13.27 5.29 14.59
CA SER A 119 -14.10 4.69 15.62
C SER A 119 -13.30 4.02 16.73
N ASP A 120 -12.10 3.48 16.42
CA ASP A 120 -11.27 2.80 17.43
C ASP A 120 -10.52 3.81 18.32
N ILE A 121 -10.35 5.05 17.86
CA ILE A 121 -9.76 6.14 18.64
C ILE A 121 -10.79 6.70 19.65
N ASN A 122 -12.07 6.66 19.32
CA ASN A 122 -13.15 7.15 20.19
C ASN A 122 -13.65 6.09 21.19
N ASN A 123 -13.33 4.81 21.01
CA ASN A 123 -13.71 3.75 21.93
C ASN A 123 -12.76 3.57 23.13
N GLY A 124 -11.74 4.43 23.25
CA GLY A 124 -10.87 4.47 24.44
C GLY A 124 -11.45 5.22 25.64
N ALA A 125 -12.66 5.79 25.52
CA ALA A 125 -13.35 6.51 26.58
C ALA A 125 -14.82 6.17 26.61
N GLY A 126 -15.15 4.95 26.99
CA GLY A 126 -16.52 4.52 27.20
C GLY A 126 -16.59 3.02 27.33
N ASP A 127 -16.25 2.53 28.49
CA ASP A 127 -16.70 1.23 28.98
C ASP A 127 -18.23 1.29 28.97
N VAL A 128 -18.85 0.69 27.92
CA VAL A 128 -20.32 0.51 27.91
C VAL A 128 -20.58 -0.65 28.86
N ASP A 129 -20.71 -0.32 30.12
CA ASP A 129 -21.24 -1.23 31.14
C ASP A 129 -22.69 -1.57 30.76
N PHE A 130 -22.87 -2.69 30.11
CA PHE A 130 -24.19 -3.29 29.93
C PHE A 130 -24.63 -3.88 31.28
N SER A 131 -25.11 -3.02 32.15
CA SER A 131 -25.92 -3.45 33.29
C SER A 131 -27.25 -3.99 32.73
N ALA A 132 -27.35 -5.32 32.63
CA ALA A 132 -28.61 -5.96 32.29
C ALA A 132 -29.58 -5.68 33.45
N PRO A 133 -30.79 -5.12 33.22
CA PRO A 133 -31.76 -4.96 34.26
C PRO A 133 -32.09 -6.32 34.89
N ALA A 134 -32.25 -6.34 36.19
CA ALA A 134 -32.59 -7.56 36.93
C ALA A 134 -33.84 -8.21 36.30
N ARG A 135 -33.82 -9.55 36.20
CA ARG A 135 -34.94 -10.31 35.65
C ARG A 135 -36.23 -9.92 36.38
N VAL A 136 -37.21 -9.43 35.65
CA VAL A 136 -38.52 -8.99 36.18
C VAL A 136 -39.40 -10.20 36.60
N PHE A 137 -39.08 -11.39 36.03
CA PHE A 137 -39.76 -12.63 36.34
C PHE A 137 -38.79 -13.60 37.00
N THR A 138 -38.98 -13.83 38.29
CA THR A 138 -38.31 -14.87 39.08
C THR A 138 -39.33 -15.98 39.35
N ASP A 139 -38.84 -17.21 39.63
CA ASP A 139 -39.70 -18.36 39.96
C ASP A 139 -40.63 -18.05 41.16
N GLU A 140 -40.22 -17.14 42.04
CA GLU A 140 -41.06 -16.65 43.14
C GLU A 140 -42.22 -15.74 42.71
N SER A 141 -42.08 -14.99 41.63
CA SER A 141 -43.17 -14.15 41.11
C SER A 141 -44.24 -14.93 40.37
N LEU A 142 -44.00 -16.19 40.03
CA LEU A 142 -44.93 -17.10 39.33
C LEU A 142 -45.62 -18.08 40.30
N SER A 143 -45.25 -18.14 41.58
CA SER A 143 -45.81 -19.08 42.54
C SER A 143 -47.20 -18.65 43.09
N GLY A 144 -47.76 -17.56 42.58
CA GLY A 144 -49.07 -17.03 43.01
C GLY A 144 -50.20 -17.21 41.99
N PHE A 145 -50.00 -18.04 40.95
CA PHE A 145 -51.06 -18.35 39.99
C PHE A 145 -51.40 -19.84 40.02
#